data_03e0fe0ed22cc95a80623ad0ade015d1
#
_entry.id   03e0fe0ed22cc95a80623ad0ade015d1
#
_cell.length_a   1.000
_cell.length_b   1.000
_cell.length_c   1.000
_cell.angle_alpha   90.00
_cell.angle_beta   90.00
_cell.angle_gamma   90.00
#
_symmetry.space_group_name_H-M   'P 1'
#
loop_
_entity.id
_entity.type
_entity.pdbx_description
1 polymer ?
#
loop_
_entity_poly.entity_id
_entity_poly.type
_entity_poly.pdbx_seq_one_letter_code
_entity_poly.pdbx_strand_id
1 'polypeptide(L)'
;MEKKLTLILSLLLFGVLSYAQEDDKPGLSISGSVDTYWKYDFSGYVDEDGTSNIKTSFADNQNSISIGMLDIALSQTVGKASFVGEFSFGPRSFKSIPTFQLDAEDDININIQNLYVTYAFTEKIAMTAGYMGTFVGYEVISPVPNFNYSTSYLFSAGPFQNAGLKLDWTILDNLSVMVGVFNDWNVYQDFNGISDFGAQVYWAPVEGWDLYVNFLTGNPSGTIIDLTTSYQITDKFFLGLNLADYSASDSDGGYFGVALYPQYAFSDLFSLGWRPEYFKTRSGVITESDENVFANTITGNFQMGPMRFLAEWRLDSGSSDFFVNGDNDPTSSASQILLAAIYAF
;
A
#
# COMPACT_ATOMS: atom_id res chain seq x y z
N MET A 1 -0.29 17.69 30.01
CA MET A 1 -1.21 17.79 28.85
C MET A 1 -0.73 16.77 27.85
N GLU A 2 -1.58 15.80 27.56
CA GLU A 2 -1.24 14.45 27.15
C GLU A 2 -0.82 14.33 25.69
N LYS A 3 0.25 13.55 25.51
CA LYS A 3 0.82 13.09 24.25
C LYS A 3 -0.16 12.14 23.54
N LYS A 4 -0.77 12.57 22.46
CA LYS A 4 -1.55 11.71 21.55
C LYS A 4 -1.30 12.12 20.10
N LEU A 5 -0.11 11.84 19.61
CA LEU A 5 0.12 11.86 18.16
C LEU A 5 1.27 10.91 17.79
N THR A 6 1.13 9.66 18.11
CA THR A 6 2.04 8.64 17.62
C THR A 6 1.23 7.36 17.56
N LEU A 7 0.88 6.91 16.42
CA LEU A 7 0.40 5.55 16.11
C LEU A 7 -0.68 5.56 15.01
N ILE A 8 -0.32 5.89 13.81
CA ILE A 8 -1.24 5.61 12.69
C ILE A 8 -0.66 4.52 11.77
N LEU A 9 0.64 4.26 11.77
CA LEU A 9 1.22 3.26 10.86
C LEU A 9 1.32 1.84 11.45
N SER A 10 1.28 1.68 12.77
CA SER A 10 1.33 0.36 13.43
C SER A 10 -0.04 -0.27 13.69
N LEU A 11 -1.13 0.41 13.37
CA LEU A 11 -2.49 -0.03 13.74
C LEU A 11 -3.12 -1.08 12.82
N LEU A 12 -2.48 -1.45 11.73
CA LEU A 12 -2.96 -2.54 10.87
C LEU A 12 -2.44 -3.94 11.26
N LEU A 13 -1.49 -4.06 12.20
CA LEU A 13 -0.87 -5.34 12.54
C LEU A 13 -1.01 -5.77 14.00
N PHE A 14 -1.40 -4.90 14.92
CA PHE A 14 -1.65 -5.29 16.31
C PHE A 14 -3.08 -4.96 16.75
N GLY A 15 -4.02 -5.76 16.28
CA GLY A 15 -5.35 -5.86 16.90
C GLY A 15 -5.23 -6.42 18.30
N VAL A 16 -4.94 -5.54 19.24
CA VAL A 16 -5.38 -5.52 20.63
C VAL A 16 -5.43 -6.83 21.41
N LEU A 17 -4.51 -6.99 22.31
CA LEU A 17 -4.74 -7.71 23.54
C LEU A 17 -5.18 -6.73 24.65
N SER A 18 -6.45 -6.36 24.66
CA SER A 18 -7.10 -5.74 25.81
C SER A 18 -8.09 -6.75 26.37
N TYR A 19 -7.73 -7.45 27.43
CA TYR A 19 -8.69 -8.14 28.27
C TYR A 19 -9.48 -7.08 29.05
N ALA A 20 -10.71 -6.81 28.65
CA ALA A 20 -11.71 -6.13 29.45
C ALA A 20 -12.62 -7.18 30.08
N GLN A 21 -12.88 -6.99 31.35
CA GLN A 21 -13.78 -7.75 32.21
C GLN A 21 -15.22 -7.83 31.66
N GLU A 22 -15.94 -8.89 32.01
CA GLU A 22 -17.33 -9.21 31.63
C GLU A 22 -18.29 -8.03 31.62
N ASP A 23 -19.12 -8.01 30.59
CA ASP A 23 -20.42 -7.41 30.33
C ASP A 23 -20.55 -6.40 29.20
N ASP A 24 -19.50 -6.02 28.47
CA ASP A 24 -19.65 -5.31 27.18
C ASP A 24 -19.00 -6.15 26.05
N LYS A 25 -19.84 -6.80 25.24
CA LYS A 25 -19.35 -7.32 23.94
C LYS A 25 -18.81 -6.11 23.18
N PRO A 26 -17.51 -6.08 22.82
CA PRO A 26 -17.00 -4.96 22.04
C PRO A 26 -17.87 -4.80 20.81
N GLY A 27 -18.37 -3.58 20.60
CA GLY A 27 -19.27 -3.28 19.50
C GLY A 27 -18.59 -3.54 18.15
N LEU A 28 -19.39 -3.76 17.12
CA LEU A 28 -18.91 -3.75 15.74
C LEU A 28 -18.30 -2.37 15.46
N SER A 29 -17.03 -2.34 15.05
CA SER A 29 -16.34 -1.13 14.59
C SER A 29 -16.62 -0.95 13.11
N ILE A 30 -16.96 0.26 12.71
CA ILE A 30 -17.14 0.67 11.32
C ILE A 30 -16.21 1.85 11.08
N SER A 31 -15.36 1.74 10.06
CA SER A 31 -14.48 2.82 9.61
C SER A 31 -14.47 2.85 8.09
N GLY A 32 -13.97 3.93 7.52
CA GLY A 32 -13.87 4.01 6.08
C GLY A 32 -13.32 5.34 5.59
N SER A 33 -13.22 5.46 4.28
CA SER A 33 -12.76 6.70 3.64
C SER A 33 -13.39 6.92 2.28
N VAL A 34 -13.35 8.19 1.86
CA VAL A 34 -13.71 8.64 0.51
C VAL A 34 -12.62 9.56 0.03
N ASP A 35 -12.15 9.38 -1.19
CA ASP A 35 -11.15 10.25 -1.77
C ASP A 35 -11.49 10.68 -3.22
N THR A 36 -11.00 11.85 -3.56
CA THR A 36 -11.11 12.46 -4.89
C THR A 36 -9.83 13.21 -5.22
N TYR A 37 -9.52 13.34 -6.50
CA TYR A 37 -8.30 14.02 -6.94
C TYR A 37 -8.49 14.74 -8.28
N TRP A 38 -7.57 15.66 -8.55
CA TRP A 38 -7.29 16.23 -9.87
C TRP A 38 -5.79 16.16 -10.11
N LYS A 39 -5.41 15.77 -11.34
CA LYS A 39 -4.02 15.66 -11.75
C LYS A 39 -3.81 16.32 -13.10
N TYR A 40 -2.64 16.93 -13.29
CA TYR A 40 -2.21 17.50 -14.55
C TYR A 40 -0.75 17.12 -14.84
N ASP A 41 -0.55 16.36 -15.90
CA ASP A 41 0.75 16.08 -16.50
C ASP A 41 1.09 17.24 -17.46
N PHE A 42 2.27 17.84 -17.25
CA PHE A 42 2.68 19.05 -17.99
C PHE A 42 3.00 18.78 -19.46
N SER A 43 3.23 17.53 -19.87
CA SER A 43 3.34 17.18 -21.29
C SER A 43 2.02 17.37 -22.05
N GLY A 44 0.89 17.30 -21.34
CA GLY A 44 -0.44 17.25 -21.93
C GLY A 44 -0.78 15.93 -22.62
N TYR A 45 0.12 14.94 -22.57
CA TYR A 45 -0.12 13.61 -23.11
C TYR A 45 -1.26 12.89 -22.39
N VAL A 46 -2.08 12.21 -23.17
CA VAL A 46 -3.14 11.34 -22.69
C VAL A 46 -3.28 10.16 -23.67
N ASP A 47 -3.31 8.95 -23.16
CA ASP A 47 -3.56 7.76 -23.97
C ASP A 47 -5.05 7.54 -24.25
N GLU A 48 -5.39 6.45 -24.96
CA GLU A 48 -6.78 6.13 -25.36
C GLU A 48 -7.70 5.93 -24.16
N ASP A 49 -7.16 5.54 -22.99
CA ASP A 49 -7.89 5.31 -21.75
C ASP A 49 -8.00 6.58 -20.87
N GLY A 50 -7.47 7.71 -21.32
CA GLY A 50 -7.47 8.97 -20.59
C GLY A 50 -6.36 9.07 -19.54
N THR A 51 -5.35 8.17 -19.57
CA THR A 51 -4.24 8.15 -18.61
C THR A 51 -3.05 8.97 -19.09
N SER A 52 -2.26 9.49 -18.16
CA SER A 52 -1.06 10.28 -18.44
C SER A 52 0.22 9.41 -18.38
N ASN A 53 1.38 10.04 -18.59
CA ASN A 53 2.68 9.36 -18.69
C ASN A 53 3.07 8.50 -17.48
N ILE A 54 2.88 9.02 -16.27
CA ILE A 54 3.35 8.34 -15.06
C ILE A 54 2.32 7.27 -14.70
N LYS A 55 2.58 6.05 -15.14
CA LYS A 55 1.71 4.88 -14.97
C LYS A 55 2.06 4.13 -13.69
N THR A 56 1.72 4.72 -12.55
CA THR A 56 1.65 4.01 -11.28
C THR A 56 0.21 3.63 -10.97
N SER A 57 -0.03 2.74 -10.03
CA SER A 57 -1.32 2.05 -9.86
C SER A 57 -2.56 2.94 -9.79
N PHE A 58 -2.41 4.17 -9.28
CA PHE A 58 -3.55 5.05 -9.00
C PHE A 58 -3.29 6.50 -9.42
N ALA A 59 -4.39 7.27 -9.53
CA ALA A 59 -4.37 8.70 -9.82
C ALA A 59 -3.72 9.06 -11.16
N ASP A 60 -4.12 8.40 -12.23
CA ASP A 60 -3.51 8.51 -13.55
C ASP A 60 -4.35 9.30 -14.57
N ASN A 61 -5.61 9.66 -14.27
CA ASN A 61 -6.48 10.40 -15.18
C ASN A 61 -5.96 11.82 -15.42
N GLN A 62 -5.74 12.17 -16.69
CA GLN A 62 -5.24 13.48 -17.09
C GLN A 62 -6.32 14.56 -17.03
N ASN A 63 -6.04 15.66 -16.33
CA ASN A 63 -6.82 16.91 -16.28
C ASN A 63 -8.33 16.68 -16.03
N SER A 64 -8.64 15.76 -15.13
CA SER A 64 -10.01 15.42 -14.74
C SER A 64 -10.16 15.50 -13.22
N ILE A 65 -11.31 15.98 -12.74
CA ILE A 65 -11.72 15.77 -11.35
C ILE A 65 -12.24 14.35 -11.26
N SER A 66 -11.47 13.50 -10.59
CA SER A 66 -11.68 12.06 -10.58
C SER A 66 -11.93 11.58 -9.15
N ILE A 67 -12.74 10.54 -9.03
CA ILE A 67 -12.89 9.82 -7.76
C ILE A 67 -11.75 8.81 -7.61
N GLY A 68 -11.28 8.60 -6.38
CA GLY A 68 -10.38 7.51 -6.05
C GLY A 68 -11.17 6.27 -5.67
N MET A 69 -11.55 6.15 -4.40
CA MET A 69 -12.42 5.07 -3.93
C MET A 69 -13.28 5.49 -2.74
N LEU A 70 -14.35 4.75 -2.52
CA LEU A 70 -15.03 4.59 -1.24
C LEU A 70 -14.57 3.27 -0.64
N ASP A 71 -14.14 3.29 0.60
CA ASP A 71 -13.75 2.09 1.35
C ASP A 71 -14.51 2.03 2.68
N ILE A 72 -14.99 0.83 3.05
CA ILE A 72 -15.73 0.60 4.28
C ILE A 72 -15.20 -0.68 4.92
N ALA A 73 -14.65 -0.55 6.13
CA ALA A 73 -14.16 -1.64 6.94
C ALA A 73 -15.07 -1.92 8.13
N LEU A 74 -15.35 -3.19 8.34
CA LEU A 74 -16.08 -3.75 9.48
C LEU A 74 -15.10 -4.62 10.28
N SER A 75 -15.01 -4.41 11.58
CA SER A 75 -14.20 -5.28 12.43
C SER A 75 -14.84 -5.51 13.80
N GLN A 76 -14.59 -6.69 14.37
CA GLN A 76 -15.01 -7.01 15.73
C GLN A 76 -14.06 -8.04 16.33
N THR A 77 -13.83 -7.91 17.64
CA THR A 77 -13.10 -8.91 18.44
C THR A 77 -14.03 -9.40 19.57
N VAL A 78 -14.18 -10.71 19.69
CA VAL A 78 -14.94 -11.35 20.77
C VAL A 78 -14.09 -12.46 21.39
N GLY A 79 -13.63 -12.25 22.62
CA GLY A 79 -12.70 -13.15 23.27
C GLY A 79 -11.40 -13.28 22.49
N LYS A 80 -11.08 -14.48 22.01
CA LYS A 80 -9.87 -14.79 21.24
C LYS A 80 -10.05 -14.73 19.73
N ALA A 81 -11.27 -14.50 19.26
CA ALA A 81 -11.62 -14.48 17.85
C ALA A 81 -11.90 -13.05 17.37
N SER A 82 -11.39 -12.71 16.21
CA SER A 82 -11.69 -11.46 15.52
C SER A 82 -11.90 -11.69 14.03
N PHE A 83 -12.58 -10.72 13.38
CA PHE A 83 -12.67 -10.67 11.93
C PHE A 83 -12.45 -9.24 11.43
N VAL A 84 -12.06 -9.15 10.17
CA VAL A 84 -12.09 -7.92 9.37
C VAL A 84 -12.79 -8.23 8.06
N GLY A 85 -13.71 -7.36 7.66
CA GLY A 85 -14.34 -7.35 6.34
C GLY A 85 -14.24 -5.93 5.79
N GLU A 86 -13.53 -5.72 4.69
CA GLU A 86 -13.35 -4.42 4.06
C GLU A 86 -13.72 -4.50 2.60
N PHE A 87 -14.59 -3.59 2.19
CA PHE A 87 -15.14 -3.50 0.84
C PHE A 87 -14.83 -2.14 0.26
N SER A 88 -14.47 -2.11 -1.01
CA SER A 88 -14.15 -0.88 -1.70
C SER A 88 -14.80 -0.78 -3.06
N PHE A 89 -14.97 0.47 -3.52
CA PHE A 89 -15.62 0.83 -4.78
C PHE A 89 -14.84 1.98 -5.42
N GLY A 90 -14.79 2.02 -6.73
CA GLY A 90 -14.20 3.10 -7.49
C GLY A 90 -12.90 2.73 -8.20
N PRO A 91 -12.37 3.64 -9.03
CA PRO A 91 -11.24 3.35 -9.92
C PRO A 91 -9.97 2.85 -9.23
N ARG A 92 -9.63 3.42 -8.06
CA ARG A 92 -8.48 2.98 -7.26
C ARG A 92 -8.64 1.52 -6.81
N SER A 93 -9.84 1.14 -6.43
CA SER A 93 -10.18 -0.23 -6.04
C SER A 93 -10.06 -1.19 -7.23
N PHE A 94 -10.60 -0.83 -8.40
CA PHE A 94 -10.64 -1.73 -9.56
C PHE A 94 -9.28 -2.03 -10.17
N LYS A 95 -8.31 -1.13 -10.03
CA LYS A 95 -7.00 -1.27 -10.63
C LYS A 95 -6.05 -2.20 -9.86
N SER A 96 -6.34 -2.48 -8.59
CA SER A 96 -5.42 -3.19 -7.70
C SER A 96 -5.95 -4.49 -7.12
N ILE A 97 -7.26 -4.74 -7.22
CA ILE A 97 -7.90 -5.88 -6.55
C ILE A 97 -8.67 -6.68 -7.59
N PRO A 98 -8.65 -8.04 -7.52
CA PRO A 98 -9.50 -8.87 -8.35
C PRO A 98 -10.97 -8.48 -8.16
N THR A 99 -11.65 -8.22 -9.25
CA THR A 99 -13.04 -7.79 -9.22
C THR A 99 -13.96 -8.99 -9.04
N PHE A 100 -14.83 -8.95 -8.04
CA PHE A 100 -15.93 -9.90 -7.93
C PHE A 100 -17.08 -9.38 -8.81
N GLN A 101 -17.23 -9.94 -10.00
CA GLN A 101 -18.36 -9.63 -10.90
C GLN A 101 -19.61 -10.33 -10.37
N LEU A 102 -20.58 -9.56 -9.91
CA LEU A 102 -21.89 -10.09 -9.51
C LEU A 102 -22.75 -10.47 -10.72
N ASP A 103 -22.53 -9.80 -11.86
CA ASP A 103 -23.14 -10.19 -13.14
C ASP A 103 -22.34 -9.59 -14.31
N ALA A 104 -22.21 -10.32 -15.41
CA ALA A 104 -21.38 -9.92 -16.56
C ALA A 104 -21.99 -8.76 -17.39
N GLU A 105 -23.22 -8.38 -17.12
CA GLU A 105 -23.94 -7.31 -17.84
C GLU A 105 -24.10 -6.01 -17.04
N ASP A 106 -23.79 -6.01 -15.73
CA ASP A 106 -23.87 -4.83 -14.87
C ASP A 106 -22.47 -4.42 -14.41
N ASP A 107 -22.05 -3.20 -14.71
CA ASP A 107 -20.77 -2.56 -14.34
C ASP A 107 -20.65 -2.28 -12.82
N ILE A 108 -21.38 -2.98 -11.97
CA ILE A 108 -21.31 -2.82 -10.52
C ILE A 108 -20.29 -3.80 -9.97
N ASN A 109 -19.09 -3.30 -9.70
CA ASN A 109 -18.00 -4.07 -9.14
C ASN A 109 -17.81 -3.74 -7.65
N ILE A 110 -18.05 -4.72 -6.79
CA ILE A 110 -17.69 -4.68 -5.38
C ILE A 110 -16.37 -5.42 -5.24
N ASN A 111 -15.36 -4.75 -4.68
CA ASN A 111 -14.06 -5.34 -4.42
C ASN A 111 -13.89 -5.61 -2.92
N ILE A 112 -13.39 -6.78 -2.60
CA ILE A 112 -13.01 -7.14 -1.24
C ILE A 112 -11.53 -6.78 -1.07
N GLN A 113 -11.23 -5.83 -0.17
CA GLN A 113 -9.85 -5.52 0.19
C GLN A 113 -9.32 -6.43 1.29
N ASN A 114 -10.15 -6.68 2.29
CA ASN A 114 -9.84 -7.58 3.38
C ASN A 114 -11.07 -8.43 3.72
N LEU A 115 -10.88 -9.72 3.86
CA LEU A 115 -11.89 -10.63 4.40
C LEU A 115 -11.18 -11.78 5.09
N TYR A 116 -10.93 -11.65 6.39
CA TYR A 116 -10.22 -12.66 7.15
C TYR A 116 -10.71 -12.77 8.58
N VAL A 117 -10.38 -13.91 9.18
CA VAL A 117 -10.61 -14.20 10.59
C VAL A 117 -9.28 -14.49 11.27
N THR A 118 -9.16 -14.06 12.54
CA THR A 118 -7.98 -14.31 13.37
C THR A 118 -8.40 -14.99 14.67
N TYR A 119 -7.59 -15.95 15.10
CA TYR A 119 -7.74 -16.59 16.41
C TYR A 119 -6.43 -16.52 17.21
N ALA A 120 -6.47 -15.88 18.39
CA ALA A 120 -5.36 -15.79 19.32
C ALA A 120 -5.33 -17.03 20.24
N PHE A 121 -4.44 -17.97 19.95
CA PHE A 121 -4.25 -19.15 20.79
C PHE A 121 -3.73 -18.76 22.18
N THR A 122 -2.76 -17.84 22.20
CA THR A 122 -2.16 -17.24 23.39
C THR A 122 -2.00 -15.73 23.16
N GLU A 123 -1.49 -15.01 24.16
CA GLU A 123 -1.10 -13.60 24.02
C GLU A 123 0.05 -13.37 23.01
N LYS A 124 0.77 -14.43 22.64
CA LYS A 124 1.95 -14.37 21.78
C LYS A 124 1.79 -15.08 20.44
N ILE A 125 0.75 -15.89 20.27
CA ILE A 125 0.56 -16.70 19.07
C ILE A 125 -0.86 -16.51 18.55
N ALA A 126 -0.96 -16.05 17.32
CA ALA A 126 -2.23 -15.90 16.60
C ALA A 126 -2.14 -16.50 15.20
N MET A 127 -3.28 -16.97 14.69
CA MET A 127 -3.43 -17.48 13.34
C MET A 127 -4.50 -16.69 12.62
N THR A 128 -4.19 -16.25 11.40
CA THR A 128 -5.09 -15.52 10.53
C THR A 128 -5.32 -16.31 9.25
N ALA A 129 -6.57 -16.41 8.83
CA ALA A 129 -6.97 -17.07 7.58
C ALA A 129 -7.93 -16.20 6.78
N GLY A 130 -7.70 -16.09 5.49
CA GLY A 130 -8.56 -15.36 4.55
C GLY A 130 -7.77 -14.55 3.54
N TYR A 131 -8.44 -13.52 2.98
CA TYR A 131 -7.89 -12.57 2.03
C TYR A 131 -7.52 -11.29 2.76
N MET A 132 -6.29 -10.83 2.64
CA MET A 132 -5.75 -9.74 3.43
C MET A 132 -4.77 -8.89 2.62
N GLY A 133 -4.63 -7.62 2.98
CA GLY A 133 -3.54 -6.78 2.48
C GLY A 133 -2.19 -7.46 2.65
N THR A 134 -1.33 -7.31 1.66
CA THR A 134 0.00 -7.92 1.68
C THR A 134 0.81 -7.47 2.88
N PHE A 135 1.72 -8.32 3.33
CA PHE A 135 2.75 -7.98 4.32
C PHE A 135 4.06 -7.46 3.68
N VAL A 136 4.09 -7.38 2.35
CA VAL A 136 5.23 -6.91 1.55
C VAL A 136 5.00 -5.46 1.14
N GLY A 137 6.04 -4.63 1.20
CA GLY A 137 5.98 -3.23 0.77
C GLY A 137 5.60 -2.24 1.87
N TYR A 138 5.74 -0.96 1.56
CA TYR A 138 5.58 0.16 2.50
C TYR A 138 4.24 0.89 2.33
N GLU A 139 3.85 1.15 1.09
CA GLU A 139 2.59 1.82 0.75
C GLU A 139 1.43 0.81 0.73
N VAL A 140 0.21 1.30 0.86
CA VAL A 140 -1.02 0.48 0.82
C VAL A 140 -2.02 1.05 -0.17
N ILE A 141 -3.07 0.28 -0.50
CA ILE A 141 -4.10 0.66 -1.46
C ILE A 141 -4.89 1.88 -0.97
N SER A 142 -5.38 1.87 0.29
CA SER A 142 -6.10 3.01 0.87
C SER A 142 -5.18 4.23 0.94
N PRO A 143 -5.64 5.42 0.49
CA PRO A 143 -4.82 6.63 0.55
C PRO A 143 -4.66 7.17 1.98
N VAL A 144 -5.45 6.69 2.94
CA VAL A 144 -5.48 7.23 4.32
C VAL A 144 -4.14 7.07 5.04
N PRO A 145 -3.48 5.89 5.09
CA PRO A 145 -2.20 5.74 5.78
C PRO A 145 -1.00 6.21 4.95
N ASN A 146 -1.15 6.37 3.64
CA ASN A 146 -0.05 6.85 2.79
C ASN A 146 0.17 8.36 2.96
N PHE A 147 1.42 8.79 3.07
CA PHE A 147 1.76 10.22 3.12
C PHE A 147 1.57 10.90 1.76
N ASN A 148 1.98 10.23 0.68
CA ASN A 148 1.79 10.64 -0.70
C ASN A 148 0.47 10.10 -1.23
N TYR A 149 -0.20 10.84 -2.10
CA TYR A 149 -1.42 10.36 -2.75
C TYR A 149 -1.13 9.46 -3.94
N SER A 150 -0.18 9.85 -4.80
CA SER A 150 0.34 8.97 -5.85
C SER A 150 1.25 7.89 -5.26
N THR A 151 1.26 6.73 -5.88
CA THR A 151 2.05 5.58 -5.42
C THR A 151 3.43 5.51 -6.06
N SER A 152 4.36 4.82 -5.40
CA SER A 152 5.67 4.50 -5.93
C SER A 152 5.60 3.44 -7.04
N TYR A 153 6.67 3.30 -7.80
CA TYR A 153 6.84 2.16 -8.72
C TYR A 153 7.00 0.86 -7.94
N LEU A 154 7.69 0.89 -6.80
CA LEU A 154 7.81 -0.26 -5.90
C LEU A 154 6.46 -0.82 -5.48
N PHE A 155 5.54 0.06 -5.05
CA PHE A 155 4.18 -0.35 -4.71
C PHE A 155 3.44 -0.93 -5.92
N SER A 156 3.55 -0.26 -7.08
CA SER A 156 2.82 -0.65 -8.29
C SER A 156 3.27 -1.98 -8.88
N ALA A 157 4.53 -2.36 -8.65
CA ALA A 157 5.12 -3.60 -9.14
C ALA A 157 5.03 -4.77 -8.13
N GLY A 158 4.73 -4.50 -6.86
CA GLY A 158 4.63 -5.50 -5.80
C GLY A 158 3.26 -6.15 -5.68
N PRO A 159 3.10 -7.13 -4.78
CA PRO A 159 1.80 -7.67 -4.44
C PRO A 159 0.95 -6.62 -3.70
N PHE A 160 -0.37 -6.65 -3.90
CA PHE A 160 -1.32 -5.85 -3.14
C PHE A 160 -2.00 -6.66 -2.04
N GLN A 161 -2.28 -7.94 -2.32
CA GLN A 161 -3.11 -8.79 -1.49
C GLN A 161 -2.57 -10.22 -1.45
N ASN A 162 -2.80 -10.90 -0.32
CA ASN A 162 -2.51 -12.32 -0.15
C ASN A 162 -3.74 -13.06 0.40
N ALA A 163 -4.16 -14.13 -0.25
CA ALA A 163 -5.14 -15.06 0.29
C ALA A 163 -4.44 -16.27 0.88
N GLY A 164 -4.66 -16.59 2.15
CA GLY A 164 -3.96 -17.72 2.75
C GLY A 164 -4.14 -17.87 4.25
N LEU A 165 -3.18 -18.56 4.83
CA LEU A 165 -3.09 -18.86 6.25
C LEU A 165 -1.72 -18.42 6.77
N LYS A 166 -1.70 -17.58 7.81
CA LYS A 166 -0.46 -17.15 8.47
C LYS A 166 -0.51 -17.35 9.98
N LEU A 167 0.65 -17.60 10.55
CA LEU A 167 0.89 -17.69 11.98
C LEU A 167 1.83 -16.56 12.40
N ASP A 168 1.38 -15.75 13.32
CA ASP A 168 2.15 -14.66 13.94
C ASP A 168 2.63 -15.13 15.34
N TRP A 169 3.91 -14.92 15.64
CA TRP A 169 4.51 -15.26 16.92
C TRP A 169 5.36 -14.10 17.47
N THR A 170 4.90 -13.52 18.58
CA THR A 170 5.65 -12.53 19.37
C THR A 170 6.67 -13.24 20.25
N ILE A 171 7.94 -13.18 19.87
CA ILE A 171 9.06 -13.83 20.60
C ILE A 171 9.44 -13.00 21.82
N LEU A 172 9.65 -11.68 21.59
CA LEU A 172 9.93 -10.65 22.59
C LEU A 172 8.98 -9.48 22.37
N ASP A 173 8.87 -8.57 23.34
CA ASP A 173 7.99 -7.38 23.22
C ASP A 173 8.32 -6.50 22.00
N ASN A 174 9.57 -6.59 21.52
CA ASN A 174 10.07 -5.83 20.38
C ASN A 174 10.52 -6.72 19.19
N LEU A 175 10.19 -8.01 19.20
CA LEU A 175 10.57 -8.94 18.14
C LEU A 175 9.44 -9.94 17.86
N SER A 176 8.95 -9.97 16.63
CA SER A 176 7.94 -10.92 16.18
C SER A 176 8.34 -11.56 14.85
N VAL A 177 7.83 -12.74 14.60
CA VAL A 177 7.98 -13.45 13.33
C VAL A 177 6.60 -13.88 12.83
N MET A 178 6.44 -13.89 11.53
CA MET A 178 5.28 -14.45 10.83
C MET A 178 5.76 -15.47 9.81
N VAL A 179 5.02 -16.55 9.68
CA VAL A 179 5.15 -17.50 8.57
C VAL A 179 3.78 -17.83 8.02
N GLY A 180 3.68 -18.06 6.72
CA GLY A 180 2.40 -18.34 6.10
C GLY A 180 2.52 -19.09 4.77
N VAL A 181 1.39 -19.62 4.35
CA VAL A 181 1.19 -20.23 3.03
C VAL A 181 0.02 -19.53 2.36
N PHE A 182 0.19 -19.23 1.08
CA PHE A 182 -0.72 -18.37 0.35
C PHE A 182 -1.01 -18.91 -1.05
N ASN A 183 -2.07 -18.41 -1.63
CA ASN A 183 -2.33 -18.48 -3.06
C ASN A 183 -1.37 -17.55 -3.82
N ASP A 184 -1.41 -17.58 -5.13
CA ASP A 184 -0.77 -16.58 -5.98
C ASP A 184 -1.16 -15.14 -5.59
N TRP A 185 -0.34 -14.16 -5.96
CA TRP A 185 -0.61 -12.74 -5.64
C TRP A 185 -1.93 -12.25 -6.22
N ASN A 186 -2.62 -11.42 -5.46
CA ASN A 186 -3.79 -10.67 -5.91
C ASN A 186 -4.97 -11.53 -6.38
N VAL A 187 -5.11 -12.77 -5.94
CA VAL A 187 -6.24 -13.64 -6.30
C VAL A 187 -7.06 -14.04 -5.08
N TYR A 188 -8.39 -14.07 -5.22
CA TYR A 188 -9.28 -14.57 -4.17
C TYR A 188 -9.22 -16.10 -4.07
N GLN A 189 -9.19 -16.76 -5.20
CA GLN A 189 -9.17 -18.21 -5.33
C GLN A 189 -8.12 -18.61 -6.35
N ASP A 190 -7.36 -19.63 -6.01
CA ASP A 190 -6.32 -20.17 -6.84
C ASP A 190 -6.74 -21.55 -7.37
N PHE A 191 -6.55 -21.78 -8.68
CA PHE A 191 -6.87 -23.04 -9.33
C PHE A 191 -5.69 -24.01 -9.39
N ASN A 192 -4.47 -23.55 -9.12
CA ASN A 192 -3.27 -24.38 -8.98
C ASN A 192 -3.00 -24.80 -7.53
N GLY A 193 -3.81 -24.26 -6.58
CA GLY A 193 -3.72 -24.55 -5.15
C GLY A 193 -2.79 -23.57 -4.40
N ILE A 194 -2.46 -23.92 -3.17
CA ILE A 194 -1.51 -23.13 -2.37
C ILE A 194 -0.13 -23.25 -3.00
N SER A 195 0.41 -22.13 -3.46
CA SER A 195 1.64 -22.05 -4.25
C SER A 195 2.73 -21.25 -3.56
N ASP A 196 2.36 -20.27 -2.70
CA ASP A 196 3.29 -19.31 -2.14
C ASP A 196 3.59 -19.59 -0.66
N PHE A 197 4.85 -19.37 -0.29
CA PHE A 197 5.32 -19.37 1.09
C PHE A 197 5.82 -17.97 1.45
N GLY A 198 5.37 -17.44 2.59
CA GLY A 198 5.76 -16.13 3.10
C GLY A 198 6.34 -16.19 4.50
N ALA A 199 7.27 -15.27 4.77
CA ALA A 199 7.83 -15.05 6.09
C ALA A 199 8.10 -13.55 6.32
N GLN A 200 7.96 -13.11 7.57
CA GLN A 200 8.27 -11.75 7.99
C GLN A 200 8.97 -11.78 9.34
N VAL A 201 9.96 -10.90 9.50
CA VAL A 201 10.55 -10.58 10.80
C VAL A 201 10.25 -9.11 11.10
N TYR A 202 9.60 -8.85 12.20
CA TYR A 202 9.43 -7.52 12.78
C TYR A 202 10.41 -7.32 13.91
N TRP A 203 11.07 -6.16 13.95
CA TRP A 203 11.95 -5.76 15.04
C TRP A 203 11.85 -4.26 15.31
N ALA A 204 11.60 -3.90 16.57
CA ALA A 204 11.63 -2.53 17.09
C ALA A 204 12.85 -2.33 17.98
N PRO A 205 14.02 -1.92 17.44
CA PRO A 205 15.27 -1.81 18.19
C PRO A 205 15.21 -0.76 19.30
N VAL A 206 14.48 0.33 19.06
CA VAL A 206 14.22 1.41 20.02
C VAL A 206 12.81 1.95 19.81
N GLU A 207 12.28 2.67 20.79
CA GLU A 207 10.96 3.31 20.68
C GLU A 207 10.86 4.20 19.45
N GLY A 208 9.78 4.04 18.68
CA GLY A 208 9.50 4.79 17.45
C GLY A 208 10.26 4.33 16.22
N TRP A 209 11.02 3.24 16.29
CA TRP A 209 11.68 2.64 15.13
C TRP A 209 11.14 1.23 14.88
N ASP A 210 10.43 1.06 13.78
CA ASP A 210 9.89 -0.21 13.30
C ASP A 210 10.66 -0.68 12.07
N LEU A 211 11.00 -1.96 12.00
CA LEU A 211 11.71 -2.59 10.90
C LEU A 211 11.05 -3.92 10.56
N TYR A 212 10.79 -4.15 9.28
CA TYR A 212 10.27 -5.40 8.75
C TYR A 212 11.19 -5.93 7.65
N VAL A 213 11.52 -7.20 7.71
CA VAL A 213 12.13 -7.95 6.60
C VAL A 213 11.12 -8.98 6.14
N ASN A 214 10.75 -8.89 4.87
CA ASN A 214 9.70 -9.68 4.25
C ASN A 214 10.29 -10.60 3.19
N PHE A 215 9.79 -11.80 3.12
CA PHE A 215 10.11 -12.79 2.10
C PHE A 215 8.82 -13.45 1.63
N LEU A 216 8.61 -13.48 0.32
CA LEU A 216 7.50 -14.19 -0.30
C LEU A 216 8.02 -14.89 -1.56
N THR A 217 7.71 -16.16 -1.73
CA THR A 217 8.17 -16.96 -2.87
C THR A 217 7.12 -17.97 -3.29
N GLY A 218 6.97 -18.17 -4.58
CA GLY A 218 6.06 -19.15 -5.16
C GLY A 218 6.18 -19.25 -6.68
N ASN A 219 5.36 -20.10 -7.26
CA ASN A 219 5.25 -20.28 -8.70
C ASN A 219 3.75 -20.30 -9.09
N PRO A 220 3.29 -19.36 -9.93
CA PRO A 220 4.03 -18.43 -10.78
C PRO A 220 4.44 -17.10 -10.14
N SER A 221 4.10 -16.82 -8.89
CA SER A 221 4.27 -15.50 -8.25
C SER A 221 5.71 -14.96 -8.24
N GLY A 222 6.73 -15.84 -8.31
CA GLY A 222 8.13 -15.45 -8.22
C GLY A 222 8.64 -15.29 -6.79
N THR A 223 9.76 -14.61 -6.60
CA THR A 223 10.39 -14.40 -5.29
C THR A 223 10.67 -12.94 -5.04
N ILE A 224 10.20 -12.42 -3.90
CA ILE A 224 10.49 -11.06 -3.44
C ILE A 224 11.13 -11.09 -2.06
N ILE A 225 12.19 -10.29 -1.91
CA ILE A 225 12.76 -9.90 -0.62
C ILE A 225 12.53 -8.41 -0.47
N ASP A 226 11.90 -8.01 0.61
CA ASP A 226 11.52 -6.64 0.87
C ASP A 226 11.94 -6.23 2.28
N LEU A 227 12.42 -5.01 2.42
CA LEU A 227 12.71 -4.37 3.69
C LEU A 227 11.94 -3.06 3.78
N THR A 228 11.10 -2.94 4.79
CA THR A 228 10.46 -1.68 5.15
C THR A 228 10.88 -1.25 6.53
N THR A 229 11.10 0.03 6.71
CA THR A 229 11.38 0.58 8.03
C THR A 229 10.82 1.99 8.17
N SER A 230 10.45 2.34 9.38
CA SER A 230 9.96 3.68 9.72
C SER A 230 10.52 4.10 11.08
N TYR A 231 11.00 5.33 11.17
CA TYR A 231 11.57 5.89 12.39
C TYR A 231 11.08 7.30 12.66
N GLN A 232 10.42 7.48 13.81
CA GLN A 232 10.10 8.80 14.35
C GLN A 232 11.34 9.37 15.05
N ILE A 233 12.18 10.07 14.31
CA ILE A 233 13.50 10.56 14.77
C ILE A 233 13.32 11.67 15.82
N THR A 234 12.34 12.57 15.61
CA THR A 234 11.94 13.59 16.56
C THR A 234 10.42 13.74 16.52
N ASP A 235 9.83 14.52 17.45
CA ASP A 235 8.38 14.80 17.44
C ASP A 235 7.87 15.38 16.10
N LYS A 236 8.76 15.90 15.24
CA LYS A 236 8.43 16.54 13.96
C LYS A 236 9.01 15.86 12.74
N PHE A 237 10.05 15.06 12.89
CA PHE A 237 10.74 14.46 11.76
C PHE A 237 10.61 12.95 11.78
N PHE A 238 10.01 12.44 10.72
CA PHE A 238 9.81 11.01 10.45
C PHE A 238 10.59 10.62 9.20
N LEU A 239 11.12 9.41 9.19
CA LEU A 239 11.81 8.81 8.04
C LEU A 239 11.31 7.40 7.81
N GLY A 240 10.78 7.13 6.63
CA GLY A 240 10.47 5.81 6.13
C GLY A 240 11.42 5.37 5.04
N LEU A 241 11.51 4.06 4.80
CA LEU A 241 12.26 3.45 3.71
C LEU A 241 11.54 2.17 3.26
N ASN A 242 11.52 1.96 1.94
CA ASN A 242 11.22 0.69 1.31
C ASN A 242 12.35 0.29 0.37
N LEU A 243 12.79 -0.96 0.44
CA LEU A 243 13.76 -1.56 -0.46
C LEU A 243 13.25 -2.94 -0.84
N ALA A 244 13.17 -3.25 -2.14
CA ALA A 244 12.76 -4.56 -2.61
C ALA A 244 13.59 -5.05 -3.80
N ASP A 245 13.79 -6.36 -3.84
CA ASP A 245 14.31 -7.10 -5.00
C ASP A 245 13.34 -8.24 -5.32
N TYR A 246 12.85 -8.26 -6.54
CA TYR A 246 11.92 -9.27 -7.05
C TYR A 246 12.51 -9.99 -8.25
N SER A 247 12.36 -11.30 -8.28
CA SER A 247 12.70 -12.16 -9.41
C SER A 247 11.49 -12.99 -9.82
N ALA A 248 11.12 -12.95 -11.10
CA ALA A 248 10.04 -13.77 -11.66
C ALA A 248 10.42 -15.25 -11.63
N SER A 249 9.42 -16.15 -11.55
CA SER A 249 9.65 -17.61 -11.46
C SER A 249 10.13 -18.23 -12.77
N ASP A 250 9.57 -17.78 -13.89
CA ASP A 250 9.72 -18.45 -15.19
C ASP A 250 10.50 -17.63 -16.22
N SER A 251 11.16 -16.56 -15.81
CA SER A 251 11.93 -15.67 -16.69
C SER A 251 13.08 -14.99 -15.95
N ASP A 252 13.99 -14.37 -16.70
CA ASP A 252 15.03 -13.49 -16.14
C ASP A 252 14.46 -12.13 -15.71
N GLY A 253 13.13 -11.97 -15.70
CA GLY A 253 12.41 -10.74 -15.32
C GLY A 253 12.45 -10.45 -13.82
N GLY A 254 12.11 -9.22 -13.48
CA GLY A 254 12.05 -8.78 -12.10
C GLY A 254 12.27 -7.29 -11.95
N TYR A 255 12.49 -6.86 -10.72
CA TYR A 255 12.83 -5.47 -10.43
C TYR A 255 13.68 -5.35 -9.17
N PHE A 256 14.33 -4.21 -9.05
CA PHE A 256 14.95 -3.71 -7.83
C PHE A 256 14.53 -2.27 -7.60
N GLY A 257 14.22 -1.90 -6.38
CA GLY A 257 13.87 -0.53 -6.07
C GLY A 257 14.21 -0.12 -4.65
N VAL A 258 14.36 1.18 -4.46
CA VAL A 258 14.50 1.82 -3.15
C VAL A 258 13.76 3.15 -3.15
N ALA A 259 12.92 3.37 -2.14
CA ALA A 259 12.22 4.62 -1.90
C ALA A 259 12.43 5.09 -0.45
N LEU A 260 12.66 6.39 -0.28
CA LEU A 260 12.73 7.04 1.02
C LEU A 260 11.48 7.91 1.22
N TYR A 261 11.08 8.09 2.49
CA TYR A 261 9.90 8.85 2.87
C TYR A 261 10.22 9.81 4.03
N PRO A 262 11.15 10.78 3.86
CA PRO A 262 11.34 11.83 4.84
C PRO A 262 10.11 12.75 4.91
N GLN A 263 9.64 13.01 6.13
CA GLN A 263 8.47 13.84 6.42
C GLN A 263 8.77 14.80 7.57
N TYR A 264 8.27 16.02 7.47
CA TYR A 264 8.44 17.02 8.51
C TYR A 264 7.09 17.70 8.84
N ALA A 265 6.68 17.61 10.11
CA ALA A 265 5.50 18.29 10.62
C ALA A 265 5.86 19.71 11.08
N PHE A 266 5.44 20.72 10.32
CA PHE A 266 5.62 22.12 10.70
C PHE A 266 4.64 22.50 11.83
N SER A 267 3.42 21.95 11.77
CA SER A 267 2.36 22.11 12.76
C SER A 267 1.40 20.92 12.70
N ASP A 268 0.41 20.86 13.60
CA ASP A 268 -0.66 19.85 13.54
C ASP A 268 -1.52 19.97 12.27
N LEU A 269 -1.54 21.14 11.64
CA LEU A 269 -2.27 21.40 10.41
C LEU A 269 -1.49 21.06 9.16
N PHE A 270 -0.15 21.24 9.13
CA PHE A 270 0.65 21.16 7.92
C PHE A 270 1.92 20.34 8.09
N SER A 271 2.11 19.40 7.19
CA SER A 271 3.34 18.62 7.02
C SER A 271 3.78 18.56 5.56
N LEU A 272 5.08 18.41 5.36
CA LEU A 272 5.70 18.27 4.05
C LEU A 272 6.51 16.98 4.02
N GLY A 273 6.40 16.22 2.94
CA GLY A 273 7.19 15.02 2.70
C GLY A 273 7.80 15.02 1.32
N TRP A 274 8.83 14.23 1.18
CA TRP A 274 9.53 13.97 -0.07
C TRP A 274 9.71 12.46 -0.24
N ARG A 275 9.35 11.92 -1.42
CA ARG A 275 9.62 10.52 -1.79
C ARG A 275 10.58 10.50 -2.98
N PRO A 276 11.90 10.45 -2.78
CA PRO A 276 12.82 10.02 -3.81
C PRO A 276 12.75 8.50 -3.95
N GLU A 277 12.67 8.03 -5.19
CA GLU A 277 12.63 6.62 -5.52
C GLU A 277 13.56 6.33 -6.69
N TYR A 278 14.36 5.27 -6.57
CA TYR A 278 15.04 4.64 -7.68
C TYR A 278 14.41 3.29 -7.94
N PHE A 279 13.96 3.05 -9.16
CA PHE A 279 13.35 1.79 -9.58
C PHE A 279 14.00 1.32 -10.86
N LYS A 280 14.39 0.04 -10.90
CA LYS A 280 15.00 -0.60 -12.07
C LYS A 280 14.25 -1.89 -12.41
N THR A 281 13.84 -2.02 -13.66
CA THR A 281 13.27 -3.26 -14.19
C THR A 281 14.37 -4.19 -14.72
N ARG A 282 14.07 -5.46 -14.68
CA ARG A 282 14.79 -6.54 -15.38
C ARG A 282 13.78 -7.21 -16.29
N SER A 283 13.96 -7.12 -17.61
CA SER A 283 13.12 -7.75 -18.67
C SER A 283 11.63 -7.91 -18.36
N GLY A 284 10.82 -6.93 -18.75
CA GLY A 284 9.37 -7.16 -18.90
C GLY A 284 8.46 -6.85 -17.71
N VAL A 285 8.90 -6.17 -16.64
CA VAL A 285 8.00 -5.82 -15.52
C VAL A 285 7.23 -4.51 -15.79
N ILE A 286 7.89 -3.47 -16.29
CA ILE A 286 7.24 -2.19 -16.67
C ILE A 286 7.44 -1.91 -18.15
N THR A 287 8.61 -2.27 -18.69
CA THR A 287 8.99 -2.12 -20.10
C THR A 287 9.61 -3.42 -20.58
N GLU A 288 9.68 -3.63 -21.89
CA GLU A 288 10.31 -4.80 -22.50
C GLU A 288 11.84 -4.84 -22.34
N SER A 289 12.44 -3.78 -21.81
CA SER A 289 13.88 -3.62 -21.67
C SER A 289 14.32 -3.33 -20.24
N ASP A 290 15.62 -3.49 -19.97
CA ASP A 290 16.23 -3.14 -18.68
C ASP A 290 16.30 -1.61 -18.52
N GLU A 291 15.27 -1.03 -17.93
CA GLU A 291 15.17 0.40 -17.72
C GLU A 291 15.17 0.77 -16.26
N ASN A 292 15.54 2.01 -15.97
CA ASN A 292 15.43 2.55 -14.63
C ASN A 292 14.77 3.93 -14.64
N VAL A 293 14.14 4.24 -13.53
CA VAL A 293 13.48 5.52 -13.26
C VAL A 293 13.98 6.06 -11.93
N PHE A 294 14.28 7.35 -11.93
CA PHE A 294 14.44 8.12 -10.70
C PHE A 294 13.25 9.06 -10.56
N ALA A 295 12.38 8.74 -9.60
CA ALA A 295 11.17 9.50 -9.33
C ALA A 295 11.34 10.38 -8.09
N ASN A 296 10.85 11.62 -8.17
CA ASN A 296 10.83 12.56 -7.05
C ASN A 296 9.40 13.05 -6.83
N THR A 297 8.86 12.82 -5.65
CA THR A 297 7.51 13.28 -5.27
C THR A 297 7.59 14.14 -4.03
N ILE A 298 7.10 15.38 -4.11
CA ILE A 298 6.98 16.29 -2.95
C ILE A 298 5.51 16.47 -2.66
N THR A 299 5.09 16.23 -1.41
CA THR A 299 3.69 16.28 -0.99
C THR A 299 3.53 17.15 0.24
N GLY A 300 2.68 18.17 0.14
CA GLY A 300 2.16 18.91 1.28
C GLY A 300 0.83 18.32 1.73
N ASN A 301 0.72 17.99 3.02
CA ASN A 301 -0.51 17.53 3.65
C ASN A 301 -1.08 18.59 4.57
N PHE A 302 -2.40 18.86 4.44
CA PHE A 302 -3.16 19.78 5.27
C PHE A 302 -4.27 19.01 5.97
N GLN A 303 -4.12 18.77 7.29
CA GLN A 303 -5.07 18.02 8.10
C GLN A 303 -6.09 18.96 8.73
N MET A 304 -7.38 18.78 8.46
CA MET A 304 -8.50 19.59 8.98
C MET A 304 -9.61 18.68 9.53
N GLY A 305 -9.46 18.24 10.78
CA GLY A 305 -10.36 17.26 11.38
C GLY A 305 -10.33 15.94 10.61
N PRO A 306 -11.47 15.43 10.14
CA PRO A 306 -11.52 14.17 9.35
C PRO A 306 -11.07 14.36 7.88
N MET A 307 -10.86 15.61 7.44
CA MET A 307 -10.43 15.93 6.08
C MET A 307 -8.92 16.10 6.01
N ARG A 308 -8.31 15.49 4.99
CA ARG A 308 -6.93 15.74 4.58
C ARG A 308 -6.90 16.21 3.14
N PHE A 309 -6.30 17.37 2.90
CA PHE A 309 -6.05 17.91 1.58
C PHE A 309 -4.56 17.73 1.26
N LEU A 310 -4.28 17.30 0.03
CA LEU A 310 -2.92 17.07 -0.44
C LEU A 310 -2.66 17.94 -1.68
N ALA A 311 -1.45 18.50 -1.72
CA ALA A 311 -0.89 19.08 -2.94
C ALA A 311 0.44 18.38 -3.21
N GLU A 312 0.57 17.80 -4.41
CA GLU A 312 1.70 16.96 -4.77
C GLU A 312 2.30 17.43 -6.10
N TRP A 313 3.62 17.46 -6.17
CA TRP A 313 4.38 17.60 -7.40
C TRP A 313 5.29 16.39 -7.57
N ARG A 314 5.32 15.84 -8.79
CA ARG A 314 6.14 14.69 -9.12
C ARG A 314 6.93 14.93 -10.41
N LEU A 315 8.19 14.49 -10.42
CA LEU A 315 9.09 14.47 -11.57
C LEU A 315 9.74 13.09 -11.65
N ASP A 316 9.53 12.41 -12.75
CA ASP A 316 10.15 11.13 -13.06
C ASP A 316 11.13 11.30 -14.21
N SER A 317 12.33 10.70 -14.08
CA SER A 317 13.39 10.72 -15.09
C SER A 317 13.83 9.28 -15.37
N GLY A 318 13.65 8.86 -16.61
CA GLY A 318 14.00 7.52 -17.10
C GLY A 318 15.41 7.45 -17.66
N SER A 319 15.97 6.25 -17.73
CA SER A 319 17.25 5.97 -18.40
C SER A 319 17.16 6.00 -19.93
N SER A 320 15.95 5.95 -20.47
CA SER A 320 15.62 6.04 -21.90
C SER A 320 14.33 6.83 -22.10
N ASP A 321 13.98 7.08 -23.37
CA ASP A 321 12.84 7.90 -23.77
C ASP A 321 11.55 7.06 -23.80
N PHE A 322 11.05 6.61 -22.62
CA PHE A 322 9.83 5.82 -22.51
C PHE A 322 8.58 6.63 -22.07
N PHE A 323 8.74 7.90 -21.75
CA PHE A 323 7.62 8.82 -21.63
C PHE A 323 7.29 9.46 -22.99
N VAL A 324 6.19 10.17 -23.06
CA VAL A 324 5.70 10.78 -24.30
C VAL A 324 5.35 12.25 -24.05
N ASN A 325 5.73 13.14 -24.95
CA ASN A 325 5.32 14.53 -24.91
C ASN A 325 3.95 14.75 -25.58
N GLY A 326 3.44 15.98 -25.53
CA GLY A 326 2.14 16.32 -26.12
C GLY A 326 2.05 16.18 -27.65
N ASP A 327 3.18 16.08 -28.33
CA ASP A 327 3.28 15.85 -29.78
C ASP A 327 3.43 14.36 -30.13
N ASN A 328 3.33 13.48 -29.13
CA ASN A 328 3.58 12.04 -29.20
C ASN A 328 5.05 11.66 -29.49
N ASP A 329 6.00 12.55 -29.24
CA ASP A 329 7.42 12.21 -29.34
C ASP A 329 7.92 11.59 -28.04
N PRO A 330 8.78 10.56 -28.11
CA PRO A 330 9.42 9.97 -26.93
C PRO A 330 10.24 10.99 -26.15
N THR A 331 10.23 10.88 -24.81
CA THR A 331 11.01 11.72 -23.90
C THR A 331 11.45 10.92 -22.66
N SER A 332 12.58 11.29 -22.07
CA SER A 332 13.13 10.63 -20.89
C SER A 332 12.55 11.14 -19.57
N SER A 333 11.63 12.09 -19.57
CA SER A 333 11.09 12.63 -18.32
C SER A 333 9.61 12.99 -18.42
N ALA A 334 8.91 12.88 -17.29
CA ALA A 334 7.53 13.33 -17.14
C ALA A 334 7.36 14.06 -15.80
N SER A 335 6.53 15.10 -15.78
CA SER A 335 6.26 15.88 -14.57
C SER A 335 4.79 16.19 -14.45
N GLN A 336 4.28 16.13 -13.20
CA GLN A 336 2.86 16.33 -12.92
C GLN A 336 2.63 17.05 -11.60
N ILE A 337 1.47 17.70 -11.49
CA ILE A 337 0.91 18.15 -10.21
C ILE A 337 -0.38 17.38 -9.92
N LEU A 338 -0.68 17.22 -8.63
CA LEU A 338 -1.87 16.54 -8.16
C LEU A 338 -2.43 17.29 -6.94
N LEU A 339 -3.73 17.45 -6.90
CA LEU A 339 -4.48 17.90 -5.71
C LEU A 339 -5.44 16.78 -5.33
N ALA A 340 -5.52 16.47 -4.04
CA ALA A 340 -6.44 15.45 -3.56
C ALA A 340 -7.13 15.87 -2.26
N ALA A 341 -8.29 15.29 -2.02
CA ALA A 341 -9.03 15.41 -0.78
C ALA A 341 -9.46 14.02 -0.31
N ILE A 342 -9.19 13.71 0.96
CA ILE A 342 -9.52 12.45 1.61
C ILE A 342 -10.35 12.78 2.84
N TYR A 343 -11.50 12.12 2.99
CA TYR A 343 -12.31 12.12 4.20
C TYR A 343 -12.23 10.73 4.84
N ALA A 344 -11.88 10.65 6.12
CA ALA A 344 -11.83 9.39 6.85
C ALA A 344 -12.69 9.44 8.12
N PHE A 345 -13.37 8.34 8.47
CA PHE A 345 -14.28 8.23 9.61
C PHE A 345 -14.14 6.89 10.37
#